data_7f280e8d88aba92e10b245534e945408
#
_entry.id   7f280e8d88aba92e10b245534e945408
#
_cell.length_a   1.000
_cell.length_b   1.000
_cell.length_c   1.000
_cell.angle_alpha   90.00
_cell.angle_beta   90.00
_cell.angle_gamma   90.00
#
_symmetry.space_group_name_H-M   'P 1'
#
loop_
_entity.id
_entity.type
_entity.pdbx_description
1 polymer ?
#
loop_
_entity_poly.entity_id
_entity_poly.type
_entity_poly.pdbx_seq_one_letter_code
_entity_poly.pdbx_strand_id
1 'polypeptide(L)'
;MIDEAIRTTCRYCGVGCGVLVSRAADGSLSVRGDPAHPANFGRLCAKGASLAETLDLEDRLLHPEIAGQRASWDDALETVAQGFARTLREHGPGSVAFYVSGQLLTEDDYVANKLMKGFLGAAQIDTNSRLCMASSVAGHLRAFGEDLVPGCYR
;
A
#
# COMPACT_ATOMS: atom_id res chain seq x y z
N MET A 1 -23.41 21.38 -10.00
CA MET A 1 -23.84 20.02 -10.39
C MET A 1 -23.00 19.07 -9.56
N ILE A 2 -23.60 18.14 -8.83
CA ILE A 2 -22.86 17.07 -8.15
C ILE A 2 -22.44 16.12 -9.26
N ASP A 3 -21.13 15.98 -9.47
CA ASP A 3 -20.63 14.97 -10.41
C ASP A 3 -21.14 13.59 -9.98
N GLU A 4 -21.46 12.78 -10.98
CA GLU A 4 -21.92 11.41 -10.75
C GLU A 4 -20.89 10.67 -9.88
N ALA A 5 -21.34 10.02 -8.81
CA ALA A 5 -20.45 9.36 -7.88
C ALA A 5 -19.69 8.22 -8.56
N ILE A 6 -18.38 8.25 -8.49
CA ILE A 6 -17.50 7.22 -9.07
C ILE A 6 -17.44 6.05 -8.09
N ARG A 7 -17.70 4.85 -8.61
CA ARG A 7 -17.52 3.59 -7.87
C ARG A 7 -16.07 3.15 -7.93
N THR A 8 -15.51 2.85 -6.77
CA THR A 8 -14.14 2.34 -6.66
C THR A 8 -14.01 1.45 -5.43
N THR A 9 -12.81 0.96 -5.17
CA THR A 9 -12.51 0.08 -4.03
C THR A 9 -11.62 0.79 -3.01
N CYS A 10 -11.91 0.58 -1.73
CA CYS A 10 -11.05 1.05 -0.65
C CYS A 10 -9.67 0.38 -0.73
N ARG A 11 -8.60 1.17 -0.64
CA ARG A 11 -7.21 0.74 -0.85
C ARG A 11 -6.51 0.16 0.39
N TYR A 12 -7.18 0.10 1.55
CA TYR A 12 -6.47 -0.17 2.80
C TYR A 12 -6.26 -1.63 3.13
N CYS A 13 -7.21 -2.51 2.86
CA CYS A 13 -7.04 -3.91 3.23
C CYS A 13 -7.79 -4.85 2.30
N GLY A 14 -7.53 -6.16 2.47
CA GLY A 14 -8.09 -7.23 1.64
C GLY A 14 -9.61 -7.43 1.72
N VAL A 15 -10.35 -6.72 2.59
CA VAL A 15 -11.82 -6.72 2.58
C VAL A 15 -12.34 -6.18 1.25
N GLY A 16 -11.59 -5.24 0.62
CA GLY A 16 -11.95 -4.70 -0.68
C GLY A 16 -13.29 -3.96 -0.69
N CYS A 17 -13.59 -3.19 0.36
CA CYS A 17 -14.84 -2.45 0.48
C CYS A 17 -15.10 -1.55 -0.73
N GLY A 18 -16.28 -1.64 -1.32
CA GLY A 18 -16.74 -0.71 -2.34
C GLY A 18 -17.03 0.66 -1.75
N VAL A 19 -16.57 1.70 -2.42
CA VAL A 19 -16.79 3.10 -2.04
C VAL A 19 -17.31 3.91 -3.22
N LEU A 20 -18.08 4.93 -2.89
CA LEU A 20 -18.59 5.93 -3.82
C LEU A 20 -17.88 7.24 -3.52
N VAL A 21 -17.17 7.77 -4.51
CA VAL A 21 -16.47 9.06 -4.42
C VAL A 21 -17.24 10.10 -5.21
N SER A 22 -17.55 11.22 -4.59
CA SER A 22 -18.21 12.36 -5.23
C SER A 22 -17.38 13.62 -5.04
N ARG A 23 -17.42 14.51 -6.02
CA ARG A 23 -16.82 15.84 -5.95
C ARG A 23 -17.93 16.90 -5.82
N ALA A 24 -17.78 17.76 -4.84
CA ALA A 24 -18.66 18.91 -4.69
C ALA A 24 -18.24 20.07 -5.60
N ALA A 25 -19.12 21.07 -5.77
CA ALA A 25 -18.86 22.23 -6.62
C ALA A 25 -17.66 23.09 -6.16
N ASP A 26 -17.32 23.06 -4.88
CA ASP A 26 -16.15 23.71 -4.30
C ASP A 26 -14.85 22.89 -4.47
N GLY A 27 -14.93 21.74 -5.13
CA GLY A 27 -13.80 20.84 -5.36
C GLY A 27 -13.54 19.83 -4.23
N SER A 28 -14.24 19.94 -3.10
CA SER A 28 -14.09 18.99 -2.00
C SER A 28 -14.54 17.58 -2.41
N LEU A 29 -13.87 16.57 -1.84
CA LEU A 29 -14.18 15.17 -2.10
C LEU A 29 -14.92 14.58 -0.89
N SER A 30 -15.93 13.77 -1.18
CA SER A 30 -16.60 12.95 -0.18
C SER A 30 -16.53 11.47 -0.54
N VAL A 31 -16.40 10.64 0.48
CA VAL A 31 -16.37 9.18 0.32
C VAL A 31 -17.44 8.57 1.20
N ARG A 32 -18.21 7.66 0.63
CA ARG A 32 -19.18 6.84 1.38
C ARG A 32 -19.13 5.39 0.91
N GLY A 33 -19.57 4.47 1.74
CA GLY A 33 -19.66 3.06 1.34
C GLY A 33 -20.67 2.85 0.21
N ASP A 34 -20.34 1.97 -0.72
CA ASP A 34 -21.25 1.55 -1.78
C ASP A 34 -22.25 0.50 -1.25
N PRO A 35 -23.53 0.84 -1.15
CA PRO A 35 -24.54 -0.10 -0.62
C PRO A 35 -24.77 -1.31 -1.53
N ALA A 36 -24.39 -1.22 -2.80
CA ALA A 36 -24.53 -2.32 -3.75
C ALA A 36 -23.30 -3.24 -3.81
N HIS A 37 -22.20 -2.88 -3.12
CA HIS A 37 -20.98 -3.68 -3.16
C HIS A 37 -21.07 -4.89 -2.22
N PRO A 38 -20.76 -6.12 -2.69
CA PRO A 38 -21.00 -7.36 -1.94
C PRO A 38 -20.08 -7.55 -0.73
N ALA A 39 -18.93 -6.88 -0.66
CA ALA A 39 -18.01 -7.01 0.46
C ALA A 39 -18.42 -6.21 1.70
N ASN A 40 -19.16 -5.11 1.54
CA ASN A 40 -19.42 -4.20 2.65
C ASN A 40 -20.84 -3.63 2.76
N PHE A 41 -21.68 -3.75 1.72
CA PHE A 41 -23.07 -3.26 1.74
C PHE A 41 -23.22 -1.84 2.32
N GLY A 42 -22.33 -0.93 1.90
CA GLY A 42 -22.30 0.46 2.36
C GLY A 42 -21.61 0.70 3.71
N ARG A 43 -21.20 -0.34 4.43
CA ARG A 43 -20.50 -0.20 5.72
C ARG A 43 -19.01 0.09 5.49
N LEU A 44 -18.41 0.92 6.33
CA LEU A 44 -16.98 1.24 6.31
C LEU A 44 -16.43 1.21 7.73
N CYS A 45 -15.17 0.81 7.88
CA CYS A 45 -14.41 1.04 9.10
C CYS A 45 -13.91 2.50 9.14
N ALA A 46 -13.32 2.92 10.25
CA ALA A 46 -12.79 4.28 10.42
C ALA A 46 -11.83 4.68 9.29
N LYS A 47 -10.91 3.80 8.87
CA LYS A 47 -9.97 4.10 7.76
C LYS A 47 -10.69 4.34 6.43
N GLY A 48 -11.68 3.51 6.11
CA GLY A 48 -12.47 3.67 4.88
C GLY A 48 -13.34 4.93 4.90
N ALA A 49 -13.88 5.30 6.06
CA ALA A 49 -14.69 6.51 6.23
C ALA A 49 -13.83 7.79 6.05
N SER A 50 -12.59 7.78 6.53
CA SER A 50 -11.65 8.91 6.40
C SER A 50 -10.83 8.88 5.10
N LEU A 51 -11.20 8.08 4.11
CA LEU A 51 -10.43 7.95 2.88
C LEU A 51 -10.29 9.28 2.12
N ALA A 52 -11.30 10.14 2.15
CA ALA A 52 -11.25 11.45 1.50
C ALA A 52 -10.15 12.36 2.06
N GLU A 53 -9.92 12.31 3.37
CA GLU A 53 -8.88 13.10 4.05
C GLU A 53 -7.47 12.77 3.56
N THR A 54 -7.26 11.56 3.05
CA THR A 54 -5.96 11.13 2.51
C THR A 54 -5.65 11.66 1.12
N LEU A 55 -6.61 12.35 0.49
CA LEU A 55 -6.46 12.92 -0.85
C LEU A 55 -6.00 14.39 -0.82
N ASP A 56 -5.94 14.97 0.37
CA ASP A 56 -5.34 16.29 0.54
C ASP A 56 -3.85 16.27 0.19
N LEU A 57 -3.39 17.35 -0.45
CA LEU A 57 -2.01 17.51 -0.87
C LEU A 57 -1.20 18.40 0.09
N GLU A 58 -1.85 19.01 1.08
CA GLU A 58 -1.18 19.79 2.12
C GLU A 58 -0.24 18.86 2.92
N ASP A 59 0.96 19.32 3.17
CA ASP A 59 2.03 18.57 3.85
C ASP A 59 2.44 17.24 3.18
N ARG A 60 1.99 16.99 1.95
CA ARG A 60 2.38 15.79 1.21
C ARG A 60 3.66 16.01 0.42
N LEU A 61 4.61 15.07 0.56
CA LEU A 61 5.81 15.04 -0.28
C LEU A 61 5.42 14.66 -1.72
N LEU A 62 5.44 15.65 -2.62
CA LEU A 62 5.01 15.48 -4.02
C LEU A 62 6.16 15.24 -5.00
N HIS A 63 7.38 15.44 -4.55
CA HIS A 63 8.59 15.32 -5.37
C HIS A 63 9.69 14.63 -4.59
N PRO A 64 10.60 13.90 -5.27
CA PRO A 64 11.78 13.38 -4.62
C PRO A 64 12.64 14.50 -4.01
N GLU A 65 13.34 14.18 -2.94
CA GLU A 65 14.33 15.04 -2.33
C GLU A 65 15.64 14.28 -2.14
N ILE A 66 16.75 14.92 -2.45
CA ILE A 66 18.10 14.43 -2.20
C ILE A 66 18.79 15.42 -1.29
N ALA A 67 19.25 15.00 -0.13
CA ALA A 67 19.88 15.84 0.88
C ALA A 67 19.07 17.10 1.25
N GLY A 68 17.74 16.96 1.33
CA GLY A 68 16.82 18.06 1.66
C GLY A 68 16.56 19.05 0.51
N GLN A 69 17.00 18.74 -0.70
CA GLN A 69 16.74 19.54 -1.89
C GLN A 69 15.85 18.79 -2.87
N ARG A 70 14.87 19.48 -3.45
CA ARG A 70 14.01 18.93 -4.49
C ARG A 70 14.85 18.41 -5.66
N ALA A 71 14.57 17.19 -6.09
CA ALA A 71 15.25 16.52 -7.19
C ALA A 71 14.25 16.07 -8.27
N SER A 72 14.75 15.74 -9.46
CA SER A 72 13.99 15.03 -10.46
C SER A 72 13.84 13.55 -10.09
N TRP A 73 12.87 12.86 -10.69
CA TRP A 73 12.75 11.41 -10.54
C TRP A 73 13.96 10.67 -11.10
N ASP A 74 14.53 11.14 -12.20
CA ASP A 74 15.70 10.53 -12.83
C ASP A 74 16.91 10.61 -11.89
N ASP A 75 17.19 11.78 -11.31
CA ASP A 75 18.27 11.96 -10.35
C ASP A 75 18.07 11.10 -9.09
N ALA A 76 16.83 11.01 -8.60
CA ALA A 76 16.53 10.23 -7.42
C ALA A 76 16.74 8.72 -7.67
N LEU A 77 16.25 8.22 -8.80
CA LEU A 77 16.41 6.82 -9.19
C LEU A 77 17.88 6.47 -9.45
N GLU A 78 18.62 7.36 -10.13
CA GLU A 78 20.06 7.17 -10.33
C GLU A 78 20.83 7.14 -9.00
N THR A 79 20.49 8.02 -8.07
CA THR A 79 21.11 8.04 -6.73
C THR A 79 20.87 6.72 -5.99
N VAL A 80 19.64 6.20 -6.04
CA VAL A 80 19.30 4.91 -5.42
C VAL A 80 20.04 3.76 -6.11
N ALA A 81 20.03 3.73 -7.45
CA ALA A 81 20.69 2.68 -8.23
C ALA A 81 22.19 2.63 -7.97
N GLN A 82 22.85 3.80 -7.95
CA GLN A 82 24.28 3.90 -7.62
C GLN A 82 24.57 3.46 -6.18
N GLY A 83 23.70 3.82 -5.23
CA GLY A 83 23.82 3.38 -3.84
C GLY A 83 23.79 1.85 -3.72
N PHE A 84 22.83 1.20 -4.34
CA PHE A 84 22.75 -0.27 -4.37
C PHE A 84 23.96 -0.88 -5.08
N ALA A 85 24.31 -0.38 -6.28
CA ALA A 85 25.43 -0.90 -7.04
C ALA A 85 26.75 -0.82 -6.28
N ARG A 86 26.99 0.29 -5.56
CA ARG A 86 28.18 0.45 -4.71
C ARG A 86 28.17 -0.55 -3.57
N THR A 87 27.06 -0.61 -2.80
CA THR A 87 26.94 -1.52 -1.65
C THR A 87 27.11 -2.99 -2.04
N LEU A 88 26.53 -3.40 -3.17
CA LEU A 88 26.68 -4.76 -3.69
C LEU A 88 28.12 -5.09 -4.09
N ARG A 89 28.81 -4.14 -4.72
CA ARG A 89 30.23 -4.33 -5.09
C ARG A 89 31.14 -4.46 -3.89
N GLU A 90 30.91 -3.65 -2.86
CA GLU A 90 31.78 -3.56 -1.68
C GLU A 90 31.50 -4.67 -0.66
N HIS A 91 30.24 -5.10 -0.52
CA HIS A 91 29.81 -5.94 0.59
C HIS A 91 29.00 -7.19 0.15
N GLY A 92 28.72 -7.32 -1.15
CA GLY A 92 27.97 -8.46 -1.70
C GLY A 92 26.45 -8.38 -1.49
N PRO A 93 25.70 -9.34 -2.07
CA PRO A 93 24.23 -9.31 -2.07
C PRO A 93 23.58 -9.34 -0.67
N GLY A 94 24.22 -9.97 0.30
CA GLY A 94 23.72 -10.07 1.67
C GLY A 94 23.70 -8.73 2.44
N SER A 95 24.27 -7.68 1.88
CA SER A 95 24.32 -6.35 2.49
C SER A 95 23.09 -5.48 2.22
N VAL A 96 22.18 -5.92 1.34
CA VAL A 96 20.96 -5.20 0.97
C VAL A 96 19.76 -5.93 1.52
N ALA A 97 18.84 -5.20 2.10
CA ALA A 97 17.56 -5.71 2.58
C ALA A 97 16.41 -4.79 2.19
N PHE A 98 15.24 -5.37 1.92
CA PHE A 98 13.99 -4.65 1.71
C PHE A 98 13.04 -4.91 2.88
N TYR A 99 12.60 -3.85 3.53
CA TYR A 99 11.49 -3.89 4.46
C TYR A 99 10.28 -3.25 3.80
N VAL A 100 9.38 -4.08 3.30
CA VAL A 100 8.20 -3.66 2.55
C VAL A 100 6.95 -3.63 3.43
N SER A 101 5.79 -3.36 2.86
CA SER A 101 4.53 -3.29 3.59
C SER A 101 3.53 -4.31 3.07
N GLY A 102 2.77 -4.95 3.95
CA GLY A 102 1.62 -5.77 3.59
C GLY A 102 0.45 -4.98 2.98
N GLN A 103 0.58 -3.65 2.85
CA GLN A 103 -0.41 -2.78 2.22
C GLN A 103 0.03 -2.27 0.84
N LEU A 104 1.12 -2.79 0.31
CA LEU A 104 1.50 -2.56 -1.08
C LEU A 104 0.51 -3.24 -2.04
N LEU A 105 0.50 -2.79 -3.28
CA LEU A 105 -0.18 -3.51 -4.36
C LEU A 105 0.55 -4.84 -4.63
N THR A 106 -0.18 -5.82 -5.13
CA THR A 106 0.41 -7.12 -5.52
C THR A 106 1.55 -6.95 -6.52
N GLU A 107 1.41 -5.99 -7.43
CA GLU A 107 2.41 -5.64 -8.43
C GLU A 107 3.68 -5.04 -7.80
N ASP A 108 3.54 -4.21 -6.76
CA ASP A 108 4.67 -3.63 -6.05
C ASP A 108 5.48 -4.72 -5.33
N ASP A 109 4.78 -5.63 -4.63
CA ASP A 109 5.42 -6.78 -3.96
C ASP A 109 6.12 -7.71 -4.96
N TYR A 110 5.48 -7.96 -6.11
CA TYR A 110 6.07 -8.75 -7.18
C TYR A 110 7.36 -8.11 -7.70
N VAL A 111 7.33 -6.81 -8.01
CA VAL A 111 8.50 -6.09 -8.53
C VAL A 111 9.61 -6.02 -7.50
N ALA A 112 9.29 -5.72 -6.23
CA ALA A 112 10.26 -5.70 -5.13
C ALA A 112 10.95 -7.06 -4.96
N ASN A 113 10.17 -8.14 -4.97
CA ASN A 113 10.68 -9.51 -4.85
C ASN A 113 11.56 -9.90 -6.05
N LYS A 114 11.14 -9.54 -7.25
CA LYS A 114 11.88 -9.78 -8.49
C LYS A 114 13.20 -9.00 -8.50
N LEU A 115 13.18 -7.72 -8.08
CA LEU A 115 14.40 -6.91 -7.97
C LEU A 115 15.38 -7.55 -6.98
N MET A 116 14.93 -7.87 -5.77
CA MET A 116 15.79 -8.45 -4.73
C MET A 116 16.39 -9.79 -5.14
N LYS A 117 15.56 -10.74 -5.54
CA LYS A 117 16.00 -12.12 -5.80
C LYS A 117 16.56 -12.30 -7.20
N GLY A 118 15.97 -11.65 -8.21
CA GLY A 118 16.35 -11.83 -9.60
C GLY A 118 17.52 -10.97 -10.06
N PHE A 119 17.63 -9.75 -9.54
CA PHE A 119 18.65 -8.79 -10.02
C PHE A 119 19.74 -8.48 -9.00
N LEU A 120 19.37 -8.30 -7.73
CA LEU A 120 20.36 -8.02 -6.69
C LEU A 120 20.99 -9.29 -6.11
N GLY A 121 20.37 -10.45 -6.32
CA GLY A 121 20.84 -11.73 -5.80
C GLY A 121 20.73 -11.84 -4.28
N ALA A 122 19.83 -11.06 -3.67
CA ALA A 122 19.62 -11.02 -2.22
C ALA A 122 18.26 -11.64 -1.86
N ALA A 123 18.16 -12.23 -0.67
CA ALA A 123 16.93 -12.86 -0.19
C ALA A 123 16.29 -12.13 1.01
N GLN A 124 16.92 -11.07 1.50
CA GLN A 124 16.49 -10.33 2.68
C GLN A 124 15.35 -9.37 2.32
N ILE A 125 14.17 -9.91 2.17
CA ILE A 125 12.94 -9.14 1.98
C ILE A 125 11.89 -9.64 2.96
N ASP A 126 11.32 -8.75 3.75
CA ASP A 126 10.28 -9.04 4.71
C ASP A 126 9.34 -7.83 4.87
N THR A 127 8.25 -8.01 5.61
CA THR A 127 7.17 -7.04 5.74
C THR A 127 6.73 -6.91 7.20
N ASN A 128 6.10 -5.77 7.52
CA ASN A 128 5.45 -5.54 8.80
C ASN A 128 4.28 -6.50 9.11
N SER A 129 3.77 -7.22 8.12
CA SER A 129 2.63 -8.14 8.29
C SER A 129 2.88 -9.20 9.35
N ARG A 130 4.13 -9.63 9.52
CA ARG A 130 4.51 -10.56 10.58
C ARG A 130 4.14 -10.02 11.97
N LEU A 131 4.46 -8.77 12.25
CA LEU A 131 4.18 -8.13 13.54
C LEU A 131 2.73 -7.68 13.66
N CYS A 132 2.13 -7.23 12.55
CA CYS A 132 0.79 -6.65 12.52
C CYS A 132 -0.31 -7.71 12.71
N MET A 133 -0.19 -8.88 12.09
CA MET A 133 -1.29 -9.86 12.03
C MET A 133 -0.93 -11.27 12.51
N ALA A 134 0.21 -11.48 13.13
CA ALA A 134 0.61 -12.79 13.63
C ALA A 134 -0.41 -13.40 14.57
N SER A 135 -1.04 -12.61 15.45
CA SER A 135 -2.09 -13.07 16.36
C SER A 135 -3.36 -13.46 15.61
N SER A 136 -3.72 -12.74 14.54
CA SER A 136 -4.88 -13.07 13.68
C SER A 136 -4.65 -14.39 12.94
N VAL A 137 -3.46 -14.57 12.36
CA VAL A 137 -3.07 -15.83 11.71
C VAL A 137 -3.14 -17.00 12.70
N ALA A 138 -2.56 -16.83 13.89
CA ALA A 138 -2.62 -17.85 14.94
C ALA A 138 -4.07 -18.15 15.36
N GLY A 139 -4.92 -17.14 15.44
CA GLY A 139 -6.35 -17.29 15.72
C GLY A 139 -7.08 -18.08 14.65
N HIS A 140 -6.85 -17.76 13.38
CA HIS A 140 -7.44 -18.48 12.24
C HIS A 140 -6.97 -19.93 12.19
N LEU A 141 -5.68 -20.19 12.36
CA LEU A 141 -5.15 -21.55 12.42
C LEU A 141 -5.77 -22.39 13.56
N ARG A 142 -5.99 -21.79 14.73
CA ARG A 142 -6.64 -22.48 15.85
C ARG A 142 -8.12 -22.72 15.64
N ALA A 143 -8.84 -21.77 15.03
CA ALA A 143 -10.28 -21.83 14.86
C ALA A 143 -10.71 -22.65 13.63
N PHE A 144 -9.97 -22.56 12.54
CA PHE A 144 -10.35 -23.09 11.24
C PHE A 144 -9.36 -24.11 10.67
N GLY A 145 -8.18 -24.26 11.26
CA GLY A 145 -7.12 -25.16 10.79
C GLY A 145 -6.26 -24.58 9.66
N GLU A 146 -6.59 -23.41 9.16
CA GLU A 146 -5.87 -22.72 8.09
C GLU A 146 -5.99 -21.20 8.21
N ASP A 147 -5.08 -20.46 7.55
CA ASP A 147 -5.12 -19.01 7.44
C ASP A 147 -5.99 -18.63 6.23
N LEU A 148 -7.25 -18.34 6.51
CA LEU A 148 -8.25 -18.05 5.50
C LEU A 148 -8.25 -16.58 5.08
N VAL A 149 -8.84 -16.35 3.90
CA VAL A 149 -9.10 -15.02 3.36
C VAL A 149 -9.96 -14.19 4.33
N PRO A 150 -9.71 -12.88 4.43
CA PRO A 150 -10.42 -12.00 5.34
C PRO A 150 -11.93 -12.04 5.20
N GLY A 151 -12.62 -11.81 6.32
CA GLY A 151 -14.06 -11.69 6.34
C GLY A 151 -14.60 -10.50 5.57
N CYS A 152 -15.91 -10.45 5.44
CA CYS A 152 -16.64 -9.31 4.89
C CYS A 152 -17.60 -8.73 5.95
N TYR A 153 -18.21 -7.60 5.66
CA TYR A 153 -19.24 -6.98 6.52
C TYR A 153 -20.66 -7.55 6.23
N ARG A 154 -20.81 -8.83 6.27
CA ARG A 154 -22.13 -9.49 6.15
C ARG A 154 -22.87 -9.53 7.47
#